data_f8ffe15216aa69fb0968dd0e5d7e6a4e
#
_entry.id   f8ffe15216aa69fb0968dd0e5d7e6a4e
#
_cell.length_a   1.000
_cell.length_b   1.000
_cell.length_c   1.000
_cell.angle_alpha   90.00
_cell.angle_beta   90.00
_cell.angle_gamma   90.00
#
_symmetry.space_group_name_H-M   'P 1'
#
loop_
_entity.id
_entity.type
_entity.pdbx_description
1 polymer ?
#
loop_
_entity_poly.entity_id
_entity_poly.type
_entity_poly.pdbx_seq_one_letter_code
_entity_poly.pdbx_strand_id
1 'polypeptide(L)'
;MYEGASRDAPGPKHEPHFDTIGIDGVVLMKSPSVEYLGDNLLTELYRPDWHGVFGDGEPVEHLYTVKAPSGGARSEWYYHEHTLDRYLILSGTLELGLYDGREDSETHGVFEVTSLGEPGGQLPNGVRIPPLVWHSFRWTSTSGMFMNSKHPGYIQASPDKIRIQLKDLPDSIQWRY
;
A
#
# COMPACT_ATOMS: atom_id res chain seq x y z
N MET A 1 35.08 16.48 -16.42
CA MET A 1 34.52 16.93 -15.12
C MET A 1 34.29 18.42 -15.28
N TYR A 2 33.09 18.93 -15.08
CA TYR A 2 32.80 20.36 -15.21
C TYR A 2 33.44 21.09 -14.03
N GLU A 3 34.22 22.14 -14.29
CA GLU A 3 34.74 23.04 -13.26
C GLU A 3 33.52 23.67 -12.52
N GLY A 4 33.52 23.57 -11.21
CA GLY A 4 32.42 24.07 -10.37
C GLY A 4 31.36 23.03 -9.98
N ALA A 5 31.42 21.79 -10.47
CA ALA A 5 30.54 20.71 -9.97
C ALA A 5 31.04 20.23 -8.60
N SER A 6 30.16 20.28 -7.61
CA SER A 6 30.39 19.69 -6.28
C SER A 6 29.44 18.50 -6.09
N ARG A 7 29.83 17.54 -5.25
CA ARG A 7 28.93 16.51 -4.77
C ARG A 7 28.19 17.05 -3.55
N ASP A 8 26.91 16.73 -3.44
CA ASP A 8 26.18 17.00 -2.21
C ASP A 8 26.85 16.28 -1.05
N ALA A 9 26.87 16.92 0.11
CA ALA A 9 27.28 16.25 1.33
C ALA A 9 26.29 15.12 1.64
N PRO A 10 26.75 14.01 2.26
CA PRO A 10 25.82 12.98 2.74
C PRO A 10 24.78 13.62 3.66
N GLY A 11 23.52 13.59 3.24
CA GLY A 11 22.40 14.04 4.07
C GLY A 11 22.06 13.02 5.16
N PRO A 12 21.25 13.40 6.16
CA PRO A 12 20.74 12.48 7.14
C PRO A 12 19.92 11.37 6.41
N LYS A 13 20.05 10.14 6.91
CA LYS A 13 19.22 9.03 6.43
C LYS A 13 17.78 9.29 6.86
N HIS A 14 16.87 9.30 5.90
CA HIS A 14 15.44 9.46 6.16
C HIS A 14 14.82 8.07 6.29
N GLU A 15 14.32 7.75 7.49
CA GLU A 15 13.69 6.47 7.77
C GLU A 15 12.16 6.61 7.72
N PRO A 16 11.44 5.63 7.14
CA PRO A 16 9.99 5.60 7.21
C PRO A 16 9.53 5.24 8.63
N HIS A 17 8.33 5.65 8.97
CA HIS A 17 7.64 5.15 10.15
C HIS A 17 6.75 3.98 9.74
N PHE A 18 6.82 2.89 10.51
CA PHE A 18 6.01 1.70 10.32
C PHE A 18 5.08 1.49 11.51
N ASP A 19 3.82 1.16 11.22
CA ASP A 19 2.80 0.78 12.19
C ASP A 19 2.20 -0.56 11.80
N THR A 20 1.74 -1.32 12.81
CA THR A 20 0.93 -2.52 12.61
C THR A 20 -0.52 -2.24 12.95
N ILE A 21 -1.42 -3.01 12.34
CA ILE A 21 -2.84 -3.02 12.68
C ILE A 21 -3.22 -4.40 13.26
N GLY A 22 -4.48 -4.62 13.61
CA GLY A 22 -4.92 -5.87 14.23
C GLY A 22 -4.88 -7.12 13.34
N ILE A 23 -4.38 -7.02 12.11
CA ILE A 23 -4.21 -8.16 11.19
C ILE A 23 -2.73 -8.46 11.02
N ASP A 24 -2.34 -9.69 11.37
CA ASP A 24 -0.95 -10.12 11.32
C ASP A 24 -0.33 -9.98 9.92
N GLY A 25 0.88 -9.44 9.88
CA GLY A 25 1.65 -9.21 8.65
C GLY A 25 1.18 -8.04 7.79
N VAL A 26 0.07 -7.36 8.14
CA VAL A 26 -0.30 -6.07 7.53
C VAL A 26 0.51 -4.97 8.20
N VAL A 27 1.23 -4.19 7.40
CA VAL A 27 2.09 -3.11 7.88
C VAL A 27 1.73 -1.82 7.17
N LEU A 28 1.48 -0.77 7.94
CA LEU A 28 1.31 0.57 7.41
C LEU A 28 2.67 1.28 7.36
N MET A 29 2.84 2.18 6.41
CA MET A 29 4.06 2.97 6.24
C MET A 29 3.74 4.44 6.05
N LYS A 30 4.48 5.28 6.76
CA LYS A 30 4.55 6.71 6.48
C LYS A 30 5.95 7.00 5.93
N SER A 31 6.01 7.31 4.63
CA SER A 31 7.25 7.64 3.93
C SER A 31 7.88 8.92 4.49
N PRO A 32 9.20 8.99 4.58
CA PRO A 32 9.89 10.22 4.90
C PRO A 32 9.71 11.23 3.77
N SER A 33 9.36 12.47 4.15
CA SER A 33 9.23 13.59 3.24
C SER A 33 10.06 14.74 3.74
N VAL A 34 10.83 15.37 2.86
CA VAL A 34 11.74 16.47 3.19
C VAL A 34 11.56 17.61 2.21
N GLU A 35 11.77 18.83 2.69
CA GLU A 35 11.88 20.00 1.81
C GLU A 35 13.06 19.85 0.86
N TYR A 36 12.85 20.14 -0.41
CA TYR A 36 13.82 19.99 -1.47
C TYR A 36 13.71 21.15 -2.46
N LEU A 37 14.81 21.86 -2.68
CA LEU A 37 14.89 22.99 -3.60
C LEU A 37 13.74 24.01 -3.41
N GLY A 38 13.69 24.66 -2.28
CA GLY A 38 12.64 25.61 -1.90
C GLY A 38 11.39 24.89 -1.39
N ASP A 39 10.21 25.25 -1.90
CA ASP A 39 8.93 24.71 -1.40
C ASP A 39 8.58 23.32 -1.95
N ASN A 40 9.49 22.65 -2.66
CA ASN A 40 9.23 21.31 -3.15
C ASN A 40 9.36 20.29 -2.04
N LEU A 41 8.50 19.25 -2.09
CA LEU A 41 8.55 18.13 -1.17
C LEU A 41 9.12 16.91 -1.90
N LEU A 42 10.26 16.41 -1.44
CA LEU A 42 10.80 15.13 -1.86
C LEU A 42 10.30 14.05 -0.92
N THR A 43 9.66 13.03 -1.46
CA THR A 43 9.23 11.86 -0.70
C THR A 43 9.90 10.62 -1.26
N GLU A 44 10.60 9.90 -0.40
CA GLU A 44 11.12 8.58 -0.75
C GLU A 44 9.99 7.56 -0.62
N LEU A 45 9.72 6.78 -1.65
CA LEU A 45 8.65 5.79 -1.68
C LEU A 45 9.14 4.36 -1.52
N TYR A 46 10.41 4.12 -1.88
CA TYR A 46 11.00 2.80 -1.85
C TYR A 46 12.51 2.86 -1.64
N ARG A 47 12.96 2.01 -0.75
CA ARG A 47 14.37 1.64 -0.61
C ARG A 47 14.47 0.15 -0.28
N PRO A 48 15.45 -0.58 -0.83
CA PRO A 48 15.59 -2.02 -0.58
C PRO A 48 15.98 -2.36 0.86
N ASP A 49 16.44 -1.39 1.64
CA ASP A 49 16.79 -1.51 3.05
C ASP A 49 15.63 -1.17 4.02
N TRP A 50 14.44 -0.92 3.51
CA TRP A 50 13.23 -0.73 4.33
C TRP A 50 12.51 -2.06 4.58
N HIS A 51 12.88 -2.72 5.67
CA HIS A 51 12.42 -4.08 5.99
C HIS A 51 10.97 -4.20 6.51
N GLY A 52 10.24 -3.13 6.67
CA GLY A 52 8.85 -3.16 7.14
C GLY A 52 7.85 -3.51 6.03
N VAL A 53 7.82 -2.70 4.98
CA VAL A 53 6.91 -2.86 3.83
C VAL A 53 7.59 -3.59 2.68
N PHE A 54 8.89 -3.34 2.47
CA PHE A 54 9.71 -4.00 1.46
C PHE A 54 10.62 -5.00 2.16
N GLY A 55 10.05 -6.14 2.58
CA GLY A 55 10.74 -7.14 3.37
C GLY A 55 11.84 -7.88 2.63
N ASP A 56 12.71 -8.54 3.41
CA ASP A 56 13.76 -9.42 2.89
C ASP A 56 13.16 -10.58 2.09
N GLY A 57 13.69 -10.80 0.90
CA GLY A 57 13.21 -11.86 0.00
C GLY A 57 11.94 -11.55 -0.78
N GLU A 58 11.41 -10.33 -0.69
CA GLU A 58 10.20 -9.89 -1.40
C GLU A 58 10.49 -8.69 -2.32
N PRO A 59 11.32 -8.84 -3.37
CA PRO A 59 11.68 -7.74 -4.27
C PRO A 59 10.46 -7.16 -4.99
N VAL A 60 10.60 -5.95 -5.52
CA VAL A 60 9.61 -5.36 -6.42
C VAL A 60 9.76 -6.03 -7.81
N GLU A 61 8.82 -6.88 -8.17
CA GLU A 61 8.84 -7.58 -9.45
C GLU A 61 7.82 -7.03 -10.45
N HIS A 62 6.75 -6.42 -9.96
CA HIS A 62 5.73 -5.81 -10.80
C HIS A 62 5.26 -4.50 -10.16
N LEU A 63 5.24 -3.45 -10.96
CA LEU A 63 4.88 -2.10 -10.54
C LEU A 63 3.88 -1.49 -11.51
N TYR A 64 2.77 -0.94 -10.99
CA TYR A 64 1.79 -0.21 -11.79
C TYR A 64 1.06 0.83 -10.95
N THR A 65 0.34 1.73 -11.61
CA THR A 65 -0.49 2.73 -10.94
C THR A 65 -1.97 2.48 -11.16
N VAL A 66 -2.76 2.83 -10.15
CA VAL A 66 -4.21 2.89 -10.22
C VAL A 66 -4.63 4.33 -9.96
N LYS A 67 -5.36 4.91 -10.93
CA LYS A 67 -5.87 6.27 -10.85
C LYS A 67 -7.36 6.24 -10.56
N ALA A 68 -7.81 7.06 -9.61
CA ALA A 68 -9.23 7.25 -9.35
C ALA A 68 -9.91 7.88 -10.56
N PRO A 69 -11.10 7.42 -10.98
CA PRO A 69 -11.93 8.15 -11.91
C PRO A 69 -12.46 9.44 -11.25
N SER A 70 -12.90 10.41 -12.04
CA SER A 70 -13.59 11.59 -11.51
C SER A 70 -14.87 11.16 -10.78
N GLY A 71 -15.03 11.61 -9.54
CA GLY A 71 -16.17 11.23 -8.68
C GLY A 71 -15.92 10.06 -7.74
N GLY A 72 -14.67 9.59 -7.69
CA GLY A 72 -14.28 8.48 -6.81
C GLY A 72 -14.61 7.10 -7.39
N ALA A 73 -14.04 6.10 -6.82
CA ALA A 73 -14.32 4.70 -7.13
C ALA A 73 -14.03 3.82 -5.91
N ARG A 74 -14.61 2.65 -5.94
CA ARG A 74 -14.31 1.57 -5.01
C ARG A 74 -13.92 0.33 -5.79
N SER A 75 -13.14 -0.56 -5.16
CA SER A 75 -12.87 -1.88 -5.71
C SER A 75 -13.90 -2.90 -5.23
N GLU A 76 -13.99 -4.02 -5.92
CA GLU A 76 -14.60 -5.23 -5.37
C GLU A 76 -13.71 -5.77 -4.24
N TRP A 77 -14.27 -6.64 -3.39
CA TRP A 77 -13.49 -7.45 -2.47
C TRP A 77 -12.73 -8.54 -3.22
N TYR A 78 -11.45 -8.69 -2.90
CA TYR A 78 -10.59 -9.72 -3.48
C TYR A 78 -9.41 -10.03 -2.56
N TYR A 79 -8.74 -11.13 -2.86
CA TYR A 79 -7.45 -11.49 -2.28
C TYR A 79 -6.54 -12.10 -3.35
N HIS A 80 -5.29 -12.26 -3.03
CA HIS A 80 -4.31 -13.01 -3.78
C HIS A 80 -3.89 -14.25 -3.01
N GLU A 81 -3.74 -15.39 -3.69
CA GLU A 81 -3.33 -16.65 -3.03
C GLU A 81 -1.83 -16.65 -2.69
N HIS A 82 -1.04 -16.03 -3.53
CA HIS A 82 0.43 -16.06 -3.42
C HIS A 82 1.07 -14.68 -3.50
N THR A 83 0.38 -13.70 -4.04
CA THR A 83 0.92 -12.36 -4.28
C THR A 83 0.72 -11.47 -3.06
N LEU A 84 1.79 -10.83 -2.67
CA LEU A 84 1.83 -9.70 -1.75
C LEU A 84 1.56 -8.41 -2.52
N ASP A 85 0.63 -7.59 -2.04
CA ASP A 85 0.38 -6.23 -2.53
C ASP A 85 1.01 -5.17 -1.62
N ARG A 86 1.55 -4.10 -2.24
CA ARG A 86 2.03 -2.91 -1.51
C ARG A 86 1.48 -1.68 -2.19
N TYR A 87 0.51 -1.03 -1.55
CA TYR A 87 -0.02 0.23 -2.05
C TYR A 87 0.80 1.38 -1.52
N LEU A 88 1.12 2.32 -2.39
CA LEU A 88 1.80 3.57 -2.08
C LEU A 88 0.97 4.71 -2.67
N ILE A 89 0.31 5.47 -1.80
CA ILE A 89 -0.52 6.59 -2.22
C ILE A 89 0.38 7.70 -2.75
N LEU A 90 0.10 8.17 -3.95
CA LEU A 90 0.83 9.25 -4.60
C LEU A 90 0.06 10.58 -4.51
N SER A 91 -1.28 10.51 -4.51
CA SER A 91 -2.15 11.66 -4.34
C SER A 91 -3.53 11.24 -3.87
N GLY A 92 -4.22 12.13 -3.16
CA GLY A 92 -5.56 11.91 -2.65
C GLY A 92 -5.61 11.02 -1.41
N THR A 93 -6.81 10.58 -1.06
CA THR A 93 -7.07 9.75 0.10
C THR A 93 -8.01 8.60 -0.24
N LEU A 94 -7.79 7.45 0.38
CA LEU A 94 -8.67 6.30 0.30
C LEU A 94 -8.84 5.62 1.66
N GLU A 95 -9.92 4.89 1.81
CA GLU A 95 -10.10 3.90 2.86
C GLU A 95 -9.85 2.50 2.29
N LEU A 96 -9.19 1.67 3.07
CA LEU A 96 -8.87 0.29 2.78
C LEU A 96 -9.53 -0.60 3.83
N GLY A 97 -10.47 -1.43 3.39
CA GLY A 97 -11.04 -2.50 4.19
C GLY A 97 -10.18 -3.77 4.04
N LEU A 98 -9.89 -4.40 5.16
CA LEU A 98 -9.03 -5.57 5.28
C LEU A 98 -9.73 -6.63 6.12
N TYR A 99 -9.61 -7.90 5.69
CA TYR A 99 -10.14 -9.04 6.45
C TYR A 99 -9.13 -10.19 6.39
N ASP A 100 -8.79 -10.74 7.54
CA ASP A 100 -7.89 -11.88 7.58
C ASP A 100 -8.64 -13.18 7.28
N GLY A 101 -8.49 -13.67 6.06
CA GLY A 101 -9.08 -14.94 5.60
C GLY A 101 -8.18 -16.16 5.80
N ARG A 102 -7.03 -16.04 6.43
CA ARG A 102 -6.05 -17.11 6.65
C ARG A 102 -6.46 -17.98 7.81
N GLU A 103 -6.83 -19.23 7.56
CA GLU A 103 -7.31 -20.17 8.58
C GLU A 103 -6.31 -20.43 9.72
N ASP A 104 -5.01 -20.40 9.40
CA ASP A 104 -3.92 -20.65 10.35
C ASP A 104 -3.38 -19.37 11.02
N SER A 105 -3.97 -18.20 10.77
CA SER A 105 -3.56 -16.93 11.36
C SER A 105 -4.15 -16.75 12.76
N GLU A 106 -3.36 -16.20 13.69
CA GLU A 106 -3.86 -15.79 15.02
C GLU A 106 -4.91 -14.68 14.93
N THR A 107 -4.94 -13.95 13.81
CA THR A 107 -5.91 -12.88 13.54
C THR A 107 -6.98 -13.28 12.54
N HIS A 108 -7.17 -14.60 12.31
CA HIS A 108 -8.24 -15.09 11.44
C HIS A 108 -9.61 -14.50 11.81
N GLY A 109 -10.33 -13.99 10.81
CA GLY A 109 -11.67 -13.41 10.99
C GLY A 109 -11.67 -11.95 11.47
N VAL A 110 -10.51 -11.35 11.74
CA VAL A 110 -10.42 -9.91 12.08
C VAL A 110 -10.72 -9.08 10.85
N PHE A 111 -11.62 -8.11 11.02
CA PHE A 111 -11.93 -7.09 10.01
C PHE A 111 -11.53 -5.71 10.51
N GLU A 112 -10.82 -4.97 9.68
CA GLU A 112 -10.40 -3.59 9.95
C GLU A 112 -10.57 -2.68 8.74
N VAL A 113 -10.70 -1.38 9.03
CA VAL A 113 -10.67 -0.32 8.03
C VAL A 113 -9.60 0.68 8.41
N THR A 114 -8.71 0.96 7.49
CA THR A 114 -7.67 1.99 7.67
C THR A 114 -7.76 3.06 6.57
N SER A 115 -7.31 4.26 6.88
CA SER A 115 -7.24 5.37 5.92
C SER A 115 -5.80 5.57 5.47
N LEU A 116 -5.62 5.73 4.17
CA LEU A 116 -4.33 6.07 3.55
C LEU A 116 -4.43 7.41 2.84
N GLY A 117 -3.36 8.17 2.84
CA GLY A 117 -3.31 9.50 2.25
C GLY A 117 -2.03 9.78 1.48
N GLU A 118 -1.97 10.91 0.83
CA GLU A 118 -0.79 11.35 0.08
C GLU A 118 0.41 11.61 0.98
N PRO A 119 1.64 11.49 0.45
CA PRO A 119 2.87 11.77 1.18
C PRO A 119 2.91 13.18 1.76
N GLY A 120 3.58 13.33 2.90
CA GLY A 120 3.67 14.60 3.64
C GLY A 120 2.44 14.94 4.48
N GLY A 121 1.33 14.21 4.34
CA GLY A 121 0.13 14.34 5.14
C GLY A 121 0.23 13.67 6.53
N GLN A 122 -0.90 13.62 7.24
CA GLN A 122 -0.96 12.99 8.58
C GLN A 122 -1.15 11.47 8.49
N LEU A 123 -1.81 10.98 7.45
CA LEU A 123 -2.11 9.56 7.26
C LEU A 123 -0.87 8.78 6.79
N PRO A 124 -0.80 7.47 7.03
CA PRO A 124 0.11 6.58 6.33
C PRO A 124 -0.11 6.70 4.82
N ASN A 125 0.97 6.62 4.05
CA ASN A 125 0.87 6.64 2.59
C ASN A 125 1.21 5.29 1.95
N GLY A 126 1.57 4.30 2.74
CA GLY A 126 1.86 2.94 2.27
C GLY A 126 1.21 1.87 3.13
N VAL A 127 0.98 0.71 2.51
CA VAL A 127 0.52 -0.51 3.19
C VAL A 127 1.09 -1.74 2.51
N ARG A 128 1.52 -2.71 3.31
CA ARG A 128 1.84 -4.07 2.90
C ARG A 128 0.66 -4.97 3.23
N ILE A 129 0.17 -5.73 2.25
CA ILE A 129 -0.97 -6.64 2.39
C ILE A 129 -0.49 -8.05 2.02
N PRO A 130 -0.39 -8.97 3.00
CA PRO A 130 0.05 -10.35 2.75
C PRO A 130 -0.93 -11.13 1.85
N PRO A 131 -0.49 -12.24 1.23
CA PRO A 131 -1.40 -13.18 0.58
C PRO A 131 -2.54 -13.61 1.51
N LEU A 132 -3.68 -13.96 0.93
CA LEU A 132 -4.91 -14.41 1.59
C LEU A 132 -5.56 -13.39 2.53
N VAL A 133 -5.01 -12.20 2.70
CA VAL A 133 -5.71 -11.09 3.34
C VAL A 133 -6.65 -10.45 2.31
N TRP A 134 -7.94 -10.57 2.57
CA TRP A 134 -8.98 -10.01 1.70
C TRP A 134 -8.99 -8.50 1.83
N HIS A 135 -9.12 -7.80 0.73
CA HIS A 135 -9.11 -6.35 0.76
C HIS A 135 -10.01 -5.73 -0.29
N SER A 136 -10.47 -4.54 0.01
CA SER A 136 -11.22 -3.66 -0.87
C SER A 136 -10.87 -2.22 -0.52
N PHE A 137 -10.90 -1.30 -1.48
CA PHE A 137 -10.67 0.11 -1.22
C PHE A 137 -11.80 0.97 -1.80
N ARG A 138 -11.96 2.14 -1.21
CA ARG A 138 -12.75 3.23 -1.78
C ARG A 138 -12.00 4.54 -1.68
N TRP A 139 -12.02 5.33 -2.74
CA TRP A 139 -11.50 6.67 -2.70
C TRP A 139 -12.42 7.58 -1.88
N THR A 140 -11.85 8.31 -0.95
CA THR A 140 -12.55 9.33 -0.15
C THR A 140 -12.33 10.74 -0.71
N SER A 141 -11.29 10.92 -1.53
CA SER A 141 -11.07 12.12 -2.34
C SER A 141 -11.70 11.98 -3.73
N THR A 142 -12.00 13.12 -4.36
CA THR A 142 -12.57 13.17 -5.73
C THR A 142 -11.59 12.79 -6.83
N SER A 143 -10.32 12.78 -6.52
CA SER A 143 -9.23 12.34 -7.40
C SER A 143 -8.12 11.71 -6.57
N GLY A 144 -7.35 10.84 -7.18
CA GLY A 144 -6.24 10.21 -6.48
C GLY A 144 -5.49 9.22 -7.36
N MET A 145 -4.35 8.80 -6.88
CA MET A 145 -3.52 7.79 -7.52
C MET A 145 -2.73 7.04 -6.45
N PHE A 146 -2.69 5.73 -6.58
CA PHE A 146 -1.70 4.92 -5.87
C PHE A 146 -0.87 4.08 -6.84
N MET A 147 0.31 3.74 -6.40
CA MET A 147 1.19 2.78 -7.02
C MET A 147 1.04 1.44 -6.29
N ASN A 148 0.92 0.34 -7.01
CA ASN A 148 0.96 -1.00 -6.43
C ASN A 148 2.24 -1.70 -6.86
N SER A 149 2.97 -2.22 -5.88
CA SER A 149 4.15 -3.04 -6.04
C SER A 149 3.85 -4.45 -5.58
N LYS A 150 4.11 -5.44 -6.43
CA LYS A 150 3.77 -6.85 -6.18
C LYS A 150 5.00 -7.74 -6.08
N HIS A 151 4.86 -8.79 -5.26
CA HIS A 151 5.78 -9.93 -5.20
C HIS A 151 4.99 -11.21 -4.84
N PRO A 152 5.17 -12.33 -5.58
CA PRO A 152 5.82 -12.39 -6.90
C PRO A 152 5.10 -11.54 -7.94
N GLY A 153 5.76 -11.36 -9.08
CA GLY A 153 5.22 -10.56 -10.19
C GLY A 153 3.94 -11.18 -10.76
N TYR A 154 3.05 -10.34 -11.29
CA TYR A 154 1.79 -10.78 -11.89
C TYR A 154 2.02 -11.62 -13.14
N ILE A 155 1.42 -12.81 -13.18
CA ILE A 155 1.44 -13.72 -14.34
C ILE A 155 0.09 -13.65 -15.04
N GLN A 156 0.02 -13.02 -16.21
CA GLN A 156 -1.23 -12.83 -16.94
C GLN A 156 -1.91 -14.14 -17.36
N ALA A 157 -1.13 -15.19 -17.65
CA ALA A 157 -1.65 -16.50 -18.03
C ALA A 157 -2.20 -17.31 -16.84
N SER A 158 -1.86 -16.92 -15.61
CA SER A 158 -2.31 -17.59 -14.39
C SER A 158 -2.48 -16.53 -13.27
N PRO A 159 -3.53 -15.69 -13.35
CA PRO A 159 -3.76 -14.67 -12.34
C PRO A 159 -4.19 -15.33 -11.03
N ASP A 160 -3.56 -14.93 -9.92
CA ASP A 160 -3.87 -15.42 -8.58
C ASP A 160 -4.86 -14.53 -7.82
N LYS A 161 -5.52 -13.60 -8.53
CA LYS A 161 -6.54 -12.72 -7.95
C LYS A 161 -7.88 -13.39 -7.86
N ILE A 162 -8.36 -13.63 -6.65
CA ILE A 162 -9.69 -14.23 -6.38
C ILE A 162 -10.66 -13.11 -5.96
N ARG A 163 -11.75 -12.96 -6.71
CA ARG A 163 -12.83 -12.01 -6.37
C ARG A 163 -13.87 -12.66 -5.50
N ILE A 164 -14.34 -11.92 -4.49
CA ILE A 164 -15.32 -12.37 -3.53
C ILE A 164 -16.64 -11.66 -3.81
N GLN A 165 -17.70 -12.45 -3.95
CA GLN A 165 -19.05 -11.89 -4.12
C GLN A 165 -19.56 -11.32 -2.80
N LEU A 166 -20.30 -10.21 -2.84
CA LEU A 166 -20.83 -9.57 -1.62
C LEU A 166 -21.66 -10.52 -0.74
N LYS A 167 -22.35 -11.48 -1.35
CA LYS A 167 -23.14 -12.49 -0.63
C LYS A 167 -22.29 -13.51 0.14
N ASP A 168 -21.05 -13.69 -0.28
CA ASP A 168 -20.10 -14.65 0.30
C ASP A 168 -19.17 -13.99 1.34
N LEU A 169 -19.34 -12.68 1.59
CA LEU A 169 -18.60 -11.98 2.64
C LEU A 169 -19.11 -12.40 4.02
N PRO A 170 -18.21 -12.68 4.99
CA PRO A 170 -18.57 -12.89 6.38
C PRO A 170 -19.43 -11.76 6.96
N ASP A 171 -20.33 -12.07 7.89
CA ASP A 171 -21.20 -11.07 8.51
C ASP A 171 -20.43 -10.03 9.34
N SER A 172 -19.24 -10.38 9.81
CA SER A 172 -18.32 -9.47 10.50
C SER A 172 -17.84 -8.31 9.61
N ILE A 173 -17.85 -8.47 8.29
CA ILE A 173 -17.48 -7.41 7.36
C ILE A 173 -18.67 -6.46 7.21
N GLN A 174 -18.62 -5.35 7.95
CA GLN A 174 -19.67 -4.31 7.90
C GLN A 174 -19.54 -3.37 6.69
N TRP A 175 -18.46 -3.47 5.97
CA TRP A 175 -18.12 -2.62 4.82
C TRP A 175 -18.68 -3.22 3.52
N ARG A 176 -20.00 -3.28 3.44
CA ARG A 176 -20.76 -3.78 2.28
C ARG A 176 -21.30 -2.58 1.49
N TYR A 177 -21.11 -2.56 0.20
CA TYR A 177 -21.68 -1.54 -0.69
C TYR A 177 -22.45 -2.15 -1.84
#